data_317c019a7294271b2e898ecd9dc46c18
#
_entry.id   317c019a7294271b2e898ecd9dc46c18
#
_cell.length_a   1.000
_cell.length_b   1.000
_cell.length_c   1.000
_cell.angle_alpha   90.00
_cell.angle_beta   90.00
_cell.angle_gamma   90.00
#
_symmetry.space_group_name_H-M   'P 1'
#
loop_
_entity.id
_entity.type
_entity.pdbx_description
1 polymer ?
#
loop_
_entity_poly.entity_id
_entity_poly.type
_entity_poly.pdbx_seq_one_letter_code
_entity_poly.pdbx_strand_id
1 'polypeptide(L)'
;FINDLYKDGLQRDQFVPFLKILEKNCYQKELLISEDYRVSGNVNLERFLSPIDKSTNFIFNKYFRKVTKNKKQTSKILDINGRKLQLKNFYDRVIKFEFDELCNKNLGSEDYITIADNSDFIFISNLPQFSEDNSNLQQRFITLIDILYEKKIPLMITSEANLESIRSSKSIAESFRRTVSRLYELTSISFN
;
A
#
# COMPACT_ATOMS: atom_id res chain seq x y z
N PHE A 1 22.11 -5.66 -11.15
CA PHE A 1 23.52 -6.08 -11.16
C PHE A 1 24.33 -5.34 -10.10
N ILE A 2 25.52 -5.84 -9.70
CA ILE A 2 26.38 -5.19 -8.69
C ILE A 2 26.67 -3.74 -9.09
N ASN A 3 26.87 -3.47 -10.37
CA ASN A 3 27.12 -2.14 -10.91
C ASN A 3 25.93 -1.18 -10.83
N ASP A 4 24.73 -1.67 -10.62
CA ASP A 4 23.51 -0.87 -10.47
C ASP A 4 23.26 -0.47 -9.00
N LEU A 5 24.00 -1.07 -8.06
CA LEU A 5 23.93 -0.70 -6.67
C LEU A 5 24.37 0.76 -6.48
N TYR A 6 23.52 1.54 -5.85
CA TYR A 6 23.76 2.95 -5.56
C TYR A 6 24.07 3.80 -6.82
N LYS A 7 23.46 3.47 -7.98
CA LYS A 7 23.74 4.09 -9.28
C LYS A 7 23.53 5.59 -9.29
N ASP A 8 22.49 6.07 -8.64
CA ASP A 8 22.11 7.49 -8.57
C ASP A 8 22.36 8.10 -7.17
N GLY A 9 23.20 7.45 -6.36
CA GLY A 9 23.51 7.91 -5.01
C GLY A 9 24.51 9.06 -4.99
N LEU A 10 24.32 9.98 -4.03
CA LEU A 10 25.31 11.00 -3.71
C LEU A 10 26.64 10.35 -3.31
N GLN A 11 27.77 10.85 -3.85
CA GLN A 11 29.12 10.35 -3.58
C GLN A 11 29.35 8.88 -4.07
N ARG A 12 28.76 8.51 -5.20
CA ARG A 12 28.95 7.18 -5.81
C ARG A 12 30.44 6.79 -5.93
N ASP A 13 31.32 7.74 -6.21
CA ASP A 13 32.76 7.48 -6.38
C ASP A 13 33.39 6.84 -5.13
N GLN A 14 32.90 7.19 -3.95
CA GLN A 14 33.36 6.58 -2.69
C GLN A 14 32.82 5.13 -2.51
N PHE A 15 31.74 4.80 -3.20
CA PHE A 15 31.13 3.47 -3.14
C PHE A 15 31.71 2.50 -4.18
N VAL A 16 32.25 3.02 -5.28
CA VAL A 16 32.84 2.21 -6.37
C VAL A 16 33.92 1.21 -5.89
N PRO A 17 34.84 1.57 -4.97
CA PRO A 17 35.82 0.61 -4.46
C PRO A 17 35.19 -0.62 -3.77
N PHE A 18 34.07 -0.40 -3.08
CA PHE A 18 33.29 -1.49 -2.45
C PHE A 18 32.64 -2.41 -3.51
N LEU A 19 32.11 -1.85 -4.59
CA LEU A 19 31.56 -2.65 -5.70
C LEU A 19 32.62 -3.59 -6.29
N LYS A 20 33.86 -3.12 -6.48
CA LYS A 20 34.96 -3.95 -6.96
C LYS A 20 35.31 -5.11 -6.00
N ILE A 21 35.19 -4.89 -4.70
CA ILE A 21 35.38 -5.93 -3.70
C ILE A 21 34.25 -6.96 -3.79
N LEU A 22 33.01 -6.53 -3.95
CA LEU A 22 31.87 -7.43 -4.16
C LEU A 22 32.03 -8.28 -5.41
N GLU A 23 32.39 -7.68 -6.55
CA GLU A 23 32.62 -8.41 -7.79
C GLU A 23 33.71 -9.48 -7.66
N LYS A 24 34.75 -9.20 -6.89
CA LYS A 24 35.86 -10.14 -6.68
C LYS A 24 35.51 -11.29 -5.72
N ASN A 25 34.66 -11.04 -4.72
CA ASN A 25 34.45 -11.97 -3.60
C ASN A 25 33.04 -12.62 -3.59
N CYS A 26 32.12 -12.13 -4.43
CA CYS A 26 30.74 -12.60 -4.48
C CYS A 26 30.40 -13.19 -5.85
N TYR A 27 29.71 -14.31 -5.86
CA TYR A 27 29.12 -14.87 -7.08
C TYR A 27 27.78 -14.18 -7.36
N GLN A 28 27.69 -13.47 -8.49
CA GLN A 28 26.44 -12.83 -8.90
C GLN A 28 25.57 -13.84 -9.63
N LYS A 29 24.33 -14.03 -9.16
CA LYS A 29 23.32 -14.84 -9.82
C LYS A 29 22.10 -13.97 -10.12
N GLU A 30 21.77 -13.85 -11.39
CA GLU A 30 20.51 -13.24 -11.81
C GLU A 30 19.38 -14.25 -11.65
N LEU A 31 18.35 -13.87 -10.90
CA LEU A 31 17.10 -14.62 -10.82
C LEU A 31 16.14 -14.02 -11.85
N LEU A 32 16.11 -14.62 -13.05
CA LEU A 32 15.12 -14.26 -14.07
C LEU A 32 13.76 -14.81 -13.63
N ILE A 33 12.95 -13.95 -13.07
CA ILE A 33 11.53 -14.22 -12.78
C ILE A 33 10.77 -13.55 -13.91
N SER A 34 10.28 -14.35 -14.86
CA SER A 34 9.52 -13.88 -16.03
C SER A 34 8.12 -13.38 -15.65
N GLU A 35 7.59 -13.82 -14.51
CA GLU A 35 6.28 -13.43 -13.98
C GLU A 35 6.37 -13.23 -12.48
N ASP A 36 5.69 -12.18 -11.96
CA ASP A 36 5.48 -12.05 -10.53
C ASP A 36 4.52 -13.17 -10.08
N TYR A 37 5.07 -14.22 -9.46
CA TYR A 37 4.28 -15.37 -8.99
C TYR A 37 3.20 -15.00 -7.97
N ARG A 38 3.23 -13.79 -7.41
CA ARG A 38 2.15 -13.27 -6.56
C ARG A 38 0.90 -12.93 -7.37
N VAL A 39 1.08 -12.63 -8.68
CA VAL A 39 0.01 -12.33 -9.62
C VAL A 39 -0.45 -13.59 -10.37
N SER A 40 0.45 -14.56 -10.60
CA SER A 40 0.17 -15.77 -11.40
C SER A 40 -0.58 -16.87 -10.63
N GLY A 41 -0.65 -16.82 -9.29
CA GLY A 41 -1.59 -17.65 -8.53
C GLY A 41 -3.01 -17.16 -8.78
N ASN A 42 -4.01 -18.07 -8.83
CA ASN A 42 -5.44 -17.73 -8.79
C ASN A 42 -5.77 -17.02 -7.46
N VAL A 43 -5.22 -15.80 -7.28
CA VAL A 43 -5.47 -14.96 -6.11
C VAL A 43 -6.87 -14.42 -6.30
N ASN A 44 -7.80 -14.93 -5.52
CA ASN A 44 -9.17 -14.43 -5.49
C ASN A 44 -9.13 -12.99 -4.92
N LEU A 45 -9.12 -11.98 -5.78
CA LEU A 45 -9.10 -10.56 -5.44
C LEU A 45 -10.44 -10.12 -4.83
N GLU A 46 -10.99 -10.91 -3.92
CA GLU A 46 -12.31 -10.66 -3.32
C GLU A 46 -12.40 -9.30 -2.62
N ARG A 47 -11.23 -8.69 -2.29
CA ARG A 47 -11.17 -7.44 -1.53
C ARG A 47 -10.56 -6.25 -2.28
N PHE A 48 -10.26 -6.41 -3.56
CA PHE A 48 -9.97 -5.30 -4.46
C PHE A 48 -11.10 -5.17 -5.48
N LEU A 49 -11.95 -4.17 -5.32
CA LEU A 49 -13.18 -3.99 -6.08
C LEU A 49 -13.05 -2.85 -7.07
N SER A 50 -13.36 -3.11 -8.33
CA SER A 50 -13.40 -2.10 -9.40
C SER A 50 -14.39 -2.51 -10.51
N PRO A 51 -14.91 -1.54 -11.30
CA PRO A 51 -14.83 -0.10 -11.09
C PRO A 51 -15.65 0.37 -9.88
N ILE A 52 -15.55 1.66 -9.52
CA ILE A 52 -16.40 2.25 -8.50
C ILE A 52 -17.82 2.45 -9.07
N ASP A 53 -18.73 1.57 -8.65
CA ASP A 53 -20.14 1.61 -9.02
C ASP A 53 -21.06 1.21 -7.86
N LYS A 54 -22.36 1.11 -8.12
CA LYS A 54 -23.35 0.71 -7.10
C LYS A 54 -23.13 -0.72 -6.60
N SER A 55 -22.69 -1.63 -7.49
CA SER A 55 -22.47 -3.05 -7.15
C SER A 55 -21.25 -3.22 -6.26
N THR A 56 -20.11 -2.67 -6.66
CA THR A 56 -18.87 -2.72 -5.89
C THR A 56 -19.02 -2.04 -4.54
N ASN A 57 -19.69 -0.87 -4.49
CA ASN A 57 -20.00 -0.18 -3.23
C ASN A 57 -20.93 -1.00 -2.32
N PHE A 58 -21.90 -1.72 -2.90
CA PHE A 58 -22.75 -2.63 -2.13
C PHE A 58 -21.94 -3.78 -1.51
N ILE A 59 -21.07 -4.44 -2.30
CA ILE A 59 -20.20 -5.52 -1.84
C ILE A 59 -19.26 -5.02 -0.73
N PHE A 60 -18.60 -3.88 -0.93
CA PHE A 60 -17.72 -3.25 0.03
C PHE A 60 -18.42 -2.97 1.36
N ASN A 61 -19.59 -2.34 1.32
CA ASN A 61 -20.34 -2.02 2.53
C ASN A 61 -20.96 -3.27 3.18
N LYS A 62 -21.32 -4.30 2.39
CA LYS A 62 -21.78 -5.59 2.92
C LYS A 62 -20.67 -6.28 3.69
N TYR A 63 -19.47 -6.33 3.13
CA TYR A 63 -18.30 -6.92 3.79
C TYR A 63 -17.92 -6.13 5.05
N PHE A 64 -17.88 -4.80 4.96
CA PHE A 64 -17.64 -3.94 6.12
C PHE A 64 -18.62 -4.22 7.28
N ARG A 65 -19.93 -4.29 6.99
CA ARG A 65 -20.94 -4.64 7.99
C ARG A 65 -20.76 -6.04 8.57
N LYS A 66 -20.33 -7.01 7.75
CA LYS A 66 -20.03 -8.38 8.22
C LYS A 66 -18.90 -8.37 9.24
N VAL A 67 -17.80 -7.67 8.94
CA VAL A 67 -16.60 -7.61 9.80
C VAL A 67 -16.84 -6.79 11.07
N THR A 68 -17.75 -5.81 11.02
CA THR A 68 -18.06 -4.91 12.17
C THR A 68 -19.35 -5.27 12.90
N LYS A 69 -20.02 -6.39 12.58
CA LYS A 69 -21.36 -6.74 13.08
C LYS A 69 -21.53 -6.63 14.59
N ASN A 70 -20.53 -7.04 15.36
CA ASN A 70 -20.57 -7.05 16.83
C ASN A 70 -19.66 -5.96 17.44
N LYS A 71 -19.22 -5.00 16.64
CA LYS A 71 -18.27 -3.96 17.05
C LYS A 71 -19.00 -2.61 17.13
N LYS A 72 -18.79 -1.90 18.22
CA LYS A 72 -19.37 -0.56 18.40
C LYS A 72 -18.52 0.46 17.63
N GLN A 73 -19.16 1.32 16.87
CA GLN A 73 -18.48 2.50 16.31
C GLN A 73 -18.02 3.42 17.43
N THR A 74 -16.78 3.79 17.38
CA THR A 74 -16.17 4.76 18.28
C THR A 74 -15.36 5.78 17.49
N SER A 75 -14.99 6.86 18.12
CA SER A 75 -13.99 7.79 17.62
C SER A 75 -12.74 7.62 18.48
N LYS A 76 -11.62 7.29 17.85
CA LYS A 76 -10.33 7.14 18.53
C LYS A 76 -9.43 8.32 18.19
N ILE A 77 -8.83 8.92 19.19
CA ILE A 77 -7.83 9.98 19.01
C ILE A 77 -6.45 9.33 19.22
N LEU A 78 -5.60 9.43 18.21
CA LEU A 78 -4.20 9.02 18.27
C LEU A 78 -3.35 10.28 18.52
N ASP A 79 -2.41 10.19 19.45
CA ASP A 79 -1.39 11.22 19.64
C ASP A 79 -0.14 10.83 18.86
N ILE A 80 0.31 11.71 17.98
CA ILE A 80 1.45 11.49 17.09
C ILE A 80 2.37 12.70 17.22
N ASN A 81 3.40 12.59 18.05
CA ASN A 81 4.36 13.67 18.31
C ASN A 81 3.70 15.00 18.71
N GLY A 82 2.69 14.94 19.61
CA GLY A 82 1.96 16.12 20.07
C GLY A 82 0.84 16.58 19.13
N ARG A 83 0.67 15.94 17.97
CA ARG A 83 -0.43 16.18 17.03
C ARG A 83 -1.52 15.11 17.21
N LYS A 84 -2.78 15.52 17.22
CA LYS A 84 -3.92 14.61 17.38
C LYS A 84 -4.49 14.22 16.02
N LEU A 85 -4.52 12.92 15.72
CA LEU A 85 -5.21 12.33 14.58
C LEU A 85 -6.49 11.65 15.06
N GLN A 86 -7.64 12.09 14.56
CA GLN A 86 -8.93 11.51 14.90
C GLN A 86 -9.34 10.45 13.88
N LEU A 87 -9.54 9.21 14.34
CA LEU A 87 -10.13 8.11 13.57
C LEU A 87 -11.65 8.11 13.81
N LYS A 88 -12.43 8.54 12.82
CA LYS A 88 -13.89 8.70 12.95
C LYS A 88 -14.65 7.36 12.85
N ASN A 89 -14.19 6.49 11.93
CA ASN A 89 -14.84 5.19 11.64
C ASN A 89 -13.99 4.05 12.20
N PHE A 90 -13.89 4.00 13.53
CA PHE A 90 -13.12 3.02 14.29
C PHE A 90 -14.05 2.00 14.96
N TYR A 91 -13.86 0.71 14.66
CA TYR A 91 -14.67 -0.42 15.12
C TYR A 91 -13.76 -1.51 15.67
N ASP A 92 -13.29 -1.33 16.92
CA ASP A 92 -12.42 -2.34 17.56
C ASP A 92 -11.31 -2.83 16.61
N ARG A 93 -10.39 -1.92 16.24
CA ARG A 93 -9.25 -2.11 15.33
C ARG A 93 -9.60 -2.36 13.84
N VAL A 94 -10.87 -2.33 13.45
CA VAL A 94 -11.29 -2.23 12.06
C VAL A 94 -11.55 -0.77 11.73
N ILE A 95 -10.89 -0.25 10.69
CA ILE A 95 -10.97 1.17 10.34
C ILE A 95 -11.40 1.32 8.88
N LYS A 96 -12.26 2.29 8.62
CA LYS A 96 -12.67 2.67 7.28
C LYS A 96 -12.27 4.11 6.98
N PHE A 97 -11.62 4.29 5.84
CA PHE A 97 -11.20 5.59 5.31
C PHE A 97 -11.68 5.81 3.88
N GLU A 98 -11.89 7.05 3.53
CA GLU A 98 -11.81 7.52 2.14
C GLU A 98 -10.33 7.67 1.76
N PHE A 99 -9.98 7.43 0.49
CA PHE A 99 -8.61 7.62 0.00
C PHE A 99 -8.07 9.01 0.33
N ASP A 100 -8.89 10.03 0.14
CA ASP A 100 -8.52 11.43 0.44
C ASP A 100 -8.24 11.69 1.92
N GLU A 101 -8.84 10.94 2.82
CA GLU A 101 -8.56 11.07 4.26
C GLU A 101 -7.14 10.61 4.62
N LEU A 102 -6.56 9.70 3.83
CA LEU A 102 -5.22 9.18 4.01
C LEU A 102 -4.17 9.92 3.17
N CYS A 103 -4.45 10.16 1.89
CA CYS A 103 -3.45 10.60 0.94
C CYS A 103 -3.57 12.08 0.54
N ASN A 104 -4.76 12.71 0.70
CA ASN A 104 -4.96 14.13 0.40
C ASN A 104 -4.91 15.03 1.64
N LYS A 105 -4.44 14.51 2.77
CA LYS A 105 -4.13 15.27 4.00
C LYS A 105 -2.64 15.25 4.27
N ASN A 106 -2.21 16.14 5.17
CA ASN A 106 -0.81 16.23 5.60
C ASN A 106 -0.46 15.09 6.58
N LEU A 107 -0.55 13.85 6.10
CA LEU A 107 -0.12 12.66 6.81
C LEU A 107 1.23 12.18 6.26
N GLY A 108 2.07 11.64 7.13
CA GLY A 108 3.37 11.09 6.80
C GLY A 108 3.54 9.67 7.35
N SER A 109 4.75 9.14 7.25
CA SER A 109 5.08 7.76 7.63
C SER A 109 4.71 7.44 9.08
N GLU A 110 4.95 8.36 10.03
CA GLU A 110 4.62 8.16 11.45
C GLU A 110 3.11 8.04 11.70
N ASP A 111 2.30 8.82 10.94
CA ASP A 111 0.85 8.71 10.99
C ASP A 111 0.39 7.33 10.51
N TYR A 112 0.95 6.85 9.40
CA TYR A 112 0.61 5.55 8.84
C TYR A 112 1.07 4.39 9.74
N ILE A 113 2.23 4.50 10.36
CA ILE A 113 2.70 3.52 11.36
C ILE A 113 1.73 3.47 12.53
N THR A 114 1.34 4.63 13.05
CA THR A 114 0.42 4.71 14.19
C THR A 114 -0.98 4.19 13.83
N ILE A 115 -1.48 4.48 12.63
CA ILE A 115 -2.74 3.92 12.12
C ILE A 115 -2.62 2.38 12.04
N ALA A 116 -1.56 1.86 11.46
CA ALA A 116 -1.34 0.43 11.30
C ALA A 116 -1.23 -0.29 12.65
N ASP A 117 -0.53 0.28 13.64
CA ASP A 117 -0.40 -0.28 15.00
C ASP A 117 -1.73 -0.37 15.73
N ASN A 118 -2.70 0.44 15.31
CA ASN A 118 -4.06 0.47 15.86
C ASN A 118 -5.09 -0.26 14.98
N SER A 119 -4.65 -1.00 13.97
CA SER A 119 -5.55 -1.65 12.99
C SER A 119 -5.27 -3.14 12.90
N ASP A 120 -6.33 -3.94 12.74
CA ASP A 120 -6.25 -5.34 12.32
C ASP A 120 -6.84 -5.53 10.93
N PHE A 121 -7.63 -4.56 10.46
CA PHE A 121 -8.17 -4.52 9.10
C PHE A 121 -8.46 -3.08 8.69
N ILE A 122 -8.09 -2.73 7.45
CA ILE A 122 -8.35 -1.39 6.91
C ILE A 122 -9.20 -1.48 5.64
N PHE A 123 -10.24 -0.65 5.58
CA PHE A 123 -11.07 -0.41 4.41
C PHE A 123 -10.69 0.94 3.81
N ILE A 124 -10.42 0.98 2.50
CA ILE A 124 -10.12 2.22 1.77
C ILE A 124 -11.09 2.33 0.60
N SER A 125 -11.88 3.40 0.55
CA SER A 125 -12.78 3.67 -0.56
C SER A 125 -12.23 4.73 -1.50
N ASN A 126 -12.63 4.66 -2.76
CA ASN A 126 -12.40 5.66 -3.80
C ASN A 126 -10.92 5.89 -4.15
N LEU A 127 -10.15 4.78 -4.32
CA LEU A 127 -8.79 4.87 -4.88
C LEU A 127 -8.86 5.37 -6.33
N PRO A 128 -8.27 6.54 -6.65
CA PRO A 128 -8.32 7.11 -7.99
C PRO A 128 -7.29 6.48 -8.93
N GLN A 129 -7.38 6.82 -10.21
CA GLN A 129 -6.27 6.69 -11.15
C GLN A 129 -5.19 7.73 -10.84
N PHE A 130 -3.93 7.36 -11.08
CA PHE A 130 -2.82 8.28 -10.87
C PHE A 130 -2.30 8.87 -12.18
N SER A 131 -1.80 10.10 -12.08
CA SER A 131 -1.19 10.87 -13.17
C SER A 131 -0.09 11.78 -12.60
N GLU A 132 0.54 12.59 -13.43
CA GLU A 132 1.51 13.58 -12.94
C GLU A 132 0.87 14.60 -12.00
N ASP A 133 -0.40 14.94 -12.21
CA ASP A 133 -1.11 15.98 -11.42
C ASP A 133 -1.37 15.56 -9.97
N ASN A 134 -1.44 14.25 -9.70
CA ASN A 134 -1.67 13.71 -8.36
C ASN A 134 -0.54 12.77 -7.88
N SER A 135 0.66 12.93 -8.43
CA SER A 135 1.83 12.13 -8.09
C SER A 135 2.23 12.20 -6.61
N ASN A 136 1.98 13.34 -5.96
CA ASN A 136 2.16 13.51 -4.52
C ASN A 136 1.20 12.63 -3.68
N LEU A 137 -0.04 12.47 -4.13
CA LEU A 137 -1.01 11.56 -3.49
C LEU A 137 -0.59 10.10 -3.70
N GLN A 138 -0.13 9.78 -4.90
CA GLN A 138 0.41 8.47 -5.23
C GLN A 138 1.62 8.11 -4.36
N GLN A 139 2.56 9.06 -4.15
CA GLN A 139 3.72 8.82 -3.30
C GLN A 139 3.32 8.52 -1.85
N ARG A 140 2.33 9.23 -1.31
CA ARG A 140 1.79 8.94 0.03
C ARG A 140 1.10 7.58 0.08
N PHE A 141 0.37 7.21 -0.97
CA PHE A 141 -0.25 5.90 -1.07
C PHE A 141 0.79 4.77 -1.12
N ILE A 142 1.87 4.93 -1.88
CA ILE A 142 3.00 3.99 -1.88
C ILE A 142 3.54 3.79 -0.45
N THR A 143 3.81 4.90 0.26
CA THR A 143 4.32 4.85 1.64
C THR A 143 3.35 4.15 2.59
N LEU A 144 2.06 4.43 2.47
CA LEU A 144 1.02 3.77 3.26
C LEU A 144 1.02 2.25 3.01
N ILE A 145 0.98 1.83 1.74
CA ILE A 145 0.94 0.40 1.40
C ILE A 145 2.22 -0.32 1.82
N ASP A 146 3.38 0.33 1.73
CA ASP A 146 4.65 -0.23 2.20
C ASP A 146 4.57 -0.54 3.71
N ILE A 147 4.06 0.38 4.52
CA ILE A 147 3.89 0.20 5.97
C ILE A 147 2.87 -0.89 6.30
N LEU A 148 1.71 -0.87 5.64
CA LEU A 148 0.68 -1.88 5.87
C LEU A 148 1.16 -3.28 5.47
N TYR A 149 1.98 -3.38 4.43
CA TYR A 149 2.57 -4.62 3.97
C TYR A 149 3.55 -5.20 5.00
N GLU A 150 4.45 -4.39 5.54
CA GLU A 150 5.39 -4.81 6.59
C GLU A 150 4.68 -5.32 7.86
N LYS A 151 3.57 -4.67 8.20
CA LYS A 151 2.74 -5.03 9.35
C LYS A 151 1.70 -6.11 9.05
N LYS A 152 1.61 -6.58 7.79
CA LYS A 152 0.65 -7.58 7.32
C LYS A 152 -0.81 -7.25 7.61
N ILE A 153 -1.17 -5.97 7.49
CA ILE A 153 -2.55 -5.51 7.73
C ILE A 153 -3.39 -5.80 6.49
N PRO A 154 -4.39 -6.69 6.57
CA PRO A 154 -5.27 -6.99 5.45
C PRO A 154 -6.09 -5.77 5.04
N LEU A 155 -6.31 -5.64 3.73
CA LEU A 155 -7.02 -4.52 3.12
C LEU A 155 -8.28 -4.96 2.36
N MET A 156 -9.26 -4.05 2.29
CA MET A 156 -10.29 -4.05 1.27
C MET A 156 -10.37 -2.67 0.63
N ILE A 157 -10.35 -2.62 -0.72
CA ILE A 157 -10.25 -1.37 -1.47
C ILE A 157 -11.31 -1.31 -2.56
N THR A 158 -11.92 -0.13 -2.76
CA THR A 158 -12.64 0.19 -4.00
C THR A 158 -11.79 1.14 -4.84
N SER A 159 -11.67 0.87 -6.14
CA SER A 159 -10.82 1.61 -7.07
C SER A 159 -11.52 1.92 -8.37
N GLU A 160 -11.13 3.03 -9.01
CA GLU A 160 -11.62 3.40 -10.35
C GLU A 160 -11.21 2.38 -11.43
N ALA A 161 -10.09 1.68 -11.25
CA ALA A 161 -9.60 0.66 -12.17
C ALA A 161 -9.14 -0.59 -11.44
N ASN A 162 -9.06 -1.70 -12.15
CA ASN A 162 -8.48 -2.93 -11.62
C ASN A 162 -6.96 -2.79 -11.43
N LEU A 163 -6.36 -3.68 -10.65
CA LEU A 163 -4.94 -3.62 -10.32
C LEU A 163 -4.02 -3.70 -11.54
N GLU A 164 -4.43 -4.40 -12.60
CA GLU A 164 -3.62 -4.56 -13.82
C GLU A 164 -3.61 -3.31 -14.69
N SER A 165 -4.67 -2.50 -14.62
CA SER A 165 -4.86 -1.30 -15.44
C SER A 165 -4.75 0.02 -14.67
N ILE A 166 -4.44 -0.03 -13.37
CA ILE A 166 -4.27 1.19 -12.58
C ILE A 166 -3.06 1.96 -13.08
N ARG A 167 -3.30 3.24 -13.44
CA ARG A 167 -2.25 4.11 -13.98
C ARG A 167 -1.33 4.63 -12.87
N SER A 168 -0.16 5.08 -13.30
CA SER A 168 0.86 5.70 -12.45
C SER A 168 1.42 6.95 -13.13
N SER A 169 1.84 7.92 -12.33
CA SER A 169 2.77 8.94 -12.78
C SER A 169 4.05 8.27 -13.29
N LYS A 170 4.65 8.80 -14.34
CA LYS A 170 5.87 8.25 -14.96
C LYS A 170 7.06 8.29 -14.01
N SER A 171 7.16 9.36 -13.23
CA SER A 171 8.27 9.63 -12.31
C SER A 171 8.43 8.58 -11.21
N ILE A 172 7.34 7.91 -10.81
CA ILE A 172 7.32 6.92 -9.72
C ILE A 172 6.74 5.56 -10.14
N ALA A 173 6.65 5.31 -11.44
CA ALA A 173 6.05 4.09 -12.00
C ALA A 173 6.74 2.80 -11.52
N GLU A 174 8.08 2.81 -11.37
CA GLU A 174 8.83 1.66 -10.90
C GLU A 174 8.49 1.29 -9.45
N SER A 175 8.48 2.28 -8.57
CA SER A 175 8.07 2.09 -7.16
C SER A 175 6.63 1.61 -7.07
N PHE A 176 5.75 2.11 -7.95
CA PHE A 176 4.35 1.75 -7.96
C PHE A 176 4.09 0.31 -8.41
N ARG A 177 4.91 -0.27 -9.31
CA ARG A 177 4.79 -1.71 -9.65
C ARG A 177 4.93 -2.59 -8.41
N ARG A 178 5.88 -2.27 -7.52
CA ARG A 178 6.04 -2.98 -6.25
C ARG A 178 4.81 -2.82 -5.36
N THR A 179 4.23 -1.62 -5.34
CA THR A 179 3.00 -1.35 -4.59
C THR A 179 1.82 -2.18 -5.10
N VAL A 180 1.67 -2.33 -6.42
CA VAL A 180 0.65 -3.20 -7.04
C VAL A 180 0.82 -4.65 -6.58
N SER A 181 2.04 -5.20 -6.60
CA SER A 181 2.30 -6.56 -6.09
C SER A 181 1.92 -6.73 -4.61
N ARG A 182 2.21 -5.72 -3.77
CA ARG A 182 1.84 -5.72 -2.35
C ARG A 182 0.32 -5.63 -2.15
N LEU A 183 -0.37 -4.86 -2.97
CA LEU A 183 -1.84 -4.79 -2.95
C LEU A 183 -2.48 -6.14 -3.25
N TYR A 184 -1.97 -6.90 -4.24
CA TYR A 184 -2.43 -8.27 -4.48
C TYR A 184 -2.36 -9.12 -3.22
N GLU A 185 -1.23 -9.09 -2.52
CA GLU A 185 -1.04 -9.87 -1.30
C GLU A 185 -1.95 -9.38 -0.16
N LEU A 186 -1.95 -8.08 0.14
CA LEU A 186 -2.74 -7.51 1.24
C LEU A 186 -4.25 -7.69 1.07
N THR A 187 -4.75 -7.71 -0.15
CA THR A 187 -6.18 -7.95 -0.43
C THR A 187 -6.54 -9.43 -0.47
N SER A 188 -5.57 -10.34 -0.42
CA SER A 188 -5.75 -11.80 -0.36
C SER A 188 -5.46 -12.43 1.01
N ILE A 189 -4.78 -11.71 1.95
CA ILE A 189 -4.51 -12.22 3.31
C ILE A 189 -5.82 -12.63 3.99
N SER A 190 -5.87 -13.85 4.55
CA SER A 190 -7.03 -14.31 5.31
C SER A 190 -7.24 -13.44 6.55
N PHE A 191 -8.48 -13.06 6.79
CA PHE A 191 -8.91 -12.35 7.99
C PHE A 191 -9.98 -13.20 8.68
N ASN A 192 -9.62 -13.78 9.81
CA ASN A 192 -10.48 -14.63 10.63
C ASN A 192 -11.15 -13.83 11.74
#